data_19352f8c03e6016587df2c4c1224021a
#
_entry.id   19352f8c03e6016587df2c4c1224021a
#
_cell.length_a   1.000
_cell.length_b   1.000
_cell.length_c   1.000
_cell.angle_alpha   90.00
_cell.angle_beta   90.00
_cell.angle_gamma   90.00
#
_symmetry.space_group_name_H-M   'P 1'
#
loop_
_entity.id
_entity.type
_entity.pdbx_description
1 polymer ?
#
loop_
_entity_poly.entity_id
_entity_poly.type
_entity_poly.pdbx_seq_one_letter_code
_entity_poly.pdbx_strand_id
1 'polypeptide(L)'
;MPDYSSLDIRQRSASTEQPPDIRTKAEVAKLIDVSKCIGCKACQSACDEWNDLREEVGVNVGAYENPHDLTPKTWTLMRFTEHENEQGNLEWLIRKDGCMHCSDPGCLKACPSPGAIVQLSLIHI
;
A
#
# COMPACT_ATOMS: atom_id res chain seq x y z
N MET A 1 14.66 -8.41 17.69
CA MET A 1 13.58 -8.78 16.75
C MET A 1 12.28 -8.23 17.29
N PRO A 2 11.41 -7.65 16.47
CA PRO A 2 10.08 -7.28 16.93
C PRO A 2 9.34 -8.49 17.49
N ASP A 3 8.63 -8.29 18.59
CA ASP A 3 7.80 -9.35 19.16
C ASP A 3 6.45 -9.37 18.43
N TYR A 4 6.21 -10.41 17.65
CA TYR A 4 4.97 -10.63 16.91
C TYR A 4 4.03 -11.64 17.58
N SER A 5 4.29 -12.00 18.85
CA SER A 5 3.54 -13.05 19.54
C SER A 5 2.04 -12.76 19.68
N SER A 6 1.65 -11.48 19.62
CA SER A 6 0.25 -11.04 19.68
C SER A 6 -0.43 -10.92 18.30
N LEU A 7 0.31 -11.14 17.19
CA LEU A 7 -0.20 -10.97 15.84
C LEU A 7 -0.49 -12.32 15.19
N ASP A 8 -1.60 -12.38 14.47
CA ASP A 8 -1.98 -13.56 13.68
C ASP A 8 -1.20 -13.53 12.35
N ILE A 9 -0.03 -14.16 12.35
CA ILE A 9 0.86 -14.23 11.19
C ILE A 9 0.42 -15.39 10.30
N ARG A 10 0.02 -15.09 9.07
CA ARG A 10 -0.39 -16.09 8.08
C ARG A 10 0.78 -16.72 7.33
N GLN A 11 1.73 -15.89 6.91
CA GLN A 11 2.90 -16.33 6.14
C GLN A 11 4.10 -15.44 6.44
N ARG A 12 5.29 -16.01 6.23
CA ARG A 12 6.58 -15.29 6.31
C ARG A 12 7.38 -15.57 5.04
N SER A 13 8.18 -14.59 4.60
CA SER A 13 9.12 -14.78 3.50
C SER A 13 10.16 -15.86 3.83
N ALA A 14 10.57 -16.60 2.79
CA ALA A 14 11.53 -17.70 2.88
C ALA A 14 11.25 -18.75 3.98
N SER A 15 10.00 -18.86 4.43
CA SER A 15 9.59 -19.92 5.35
C SER A 15 9.44 -21.24 4.61
N THR A 16 9.89 -22.33 5.23
CA THR A 16 9.64 -23.70 4.76
C THR A 16 8.31 -24.26 5.28
N GLU A 17 7.66 -23.56 6.21
CA GLU A 17 6.35 -23.93 6.72
C GLU A 17 5.28 -23.67 5.67
N GLN A 18 4.38 -24.61 5.50
CA GLN A 18 3.22 -24.45 4.64
C GLN A 18 2.31 -23.35 5.23
N PRO A 19 1.78 -22.44 4.41
CA PRO A 19 0.79 -21.49 4.90
C PRO A 19 -0.47 -22.26 5.35
N PRO A 20 -1.21 -21.75 6.34
CA PRO A 20 -2.45 -22.37 6.78
C PRO A 20 -3.44 -22.48 5.63
N ASP A 21 -3.99 -23.68 5.42
CA ASP A 21 -4.83 -24.03 4.27
C ASP A 21 -6.18 -23.31 4.24
N ILE A 22 -6.61 -22.68 5.31
CA ILE A 22 -8.00 -22.24 5.43
C ILE A 22 -8.12 -20.80 5.88
N ARG A 23 -8.80 -20.04 5.07
CA ARG A 23 -9.39 -18.76 5.43
C ARG A 23 -10.64 -19.00 6.27
N THR A 24 -10.50 -18.98 7.57
CA THR A 24 -11.60 -19.22 8.50
C THR A 24 -12.47 -17.99 8.74
N LYS A 25 -12.07 -16.84 8.18
CA LYS A 25 -12.74 -15.54 8.42
C LYS A 25 -13.08 -14.86 7.09
N ALA A 26 -14.15 -14.09 7.07
CA ALA A 26 -14.58 -13.33 5.90
C ALA A 26 -13.46 -12.38 5.43
N GLU A 27 -13.17 -12.40 4.14
CA GLU A 27 -12.24 -11.42 3.56
C GLU A 27 -12.91 -10.06 3.50
N VAL A 28 -12.13 -9.04 3.80
CA VAL A 28 -12.51 -7.64 3.61
C VAL A 28 -11.61 -7.01 2.55
N ALA A 29 -12.16 -6.09 1.79
CA ALA A 29 -11.42 -5.35 0.77
C ALA A 29 -11.69 -3.86 0.91
N LYS A 30 -10.75 -3.05 0.39
CA LYS A 30 -10.94 -1.61 0.25
C LYS A 30 -11.45 -1.33 -1.15
N LEU A 31 -12.58 -0.64 -1.26
CA LEU A 31 -13.03 -0.04 -2.50
C LEU A 31 -12.54 1.41 -2.56
N ILE A 32 -11.78 1.73 -3.60
CA ILE A 32 -11.29 3.08 -3.86
C ILE A 32 -12.02 3.61 -5.09
N ASP A 33 -12.97 4.50 -4.88
CA ASP A 33 -13.74 5.13 -5.95
C ASP A 33 -12.97 6.38 -6.45
N VAL A 34 -12.27 6.21 -7.55
CA VAL A 34 -11.45 7.27 -8.15
C VAL A 34 -12.29 8.40 -8.73
N SER A 35 -13.58 8.15 -9.05
CA SER A 35 -14.48 9.19 -9.56
C SER A 35 -14.85 10.23 -8.51
N LYS A 36 -14.71 9.89 -7.22
CA LYS A 36 -15.00 10.75 -6.07
C LYS A 36 -13.75 11.30 -5.40
N CYS A 37 -12.58 10.88 -5.86
CA CYS A 37 -11.32 11.32 -5.27
C CYS A 37 -11.02 12.77 -5.66
N ILE A 38 -10.78 13.62 -4.67
CA ILE A 38 -10.43 15.03 -4.84
C ILE A 38 -8.93 15.33 -4.69
N GLY A 39 -8.09 14.29 -4.51
CA GLY A 39 -6.65 14.45 -4.38
C GLY A 39 -6.16 15.15 -3.11
N CYS A 40 -6.93 15.15 -2.05
CA CYS A 40 -6.59 15.88 -0.82
C CYS A 40 -5.36 15.33 -0.06
N LYS A 41 -4.80 14.19 -0.47
CA LYS A 41 -3.64 13.50 0.14
C LYS A 41 -3.81 13.08 1.60
N ALA A 42 -5.00 13.21 2.20
CA ALA A 42 -5.22 12.82 3.59
C ALA A 42 -4.90 11.34 3.85
N CYS A 43 -5.21 10.44 2.90
CA CYS A 43 -4.87 9.02 3.00
C CYS A 43 -3.36 8.75 2.96
N GLN A 44 -2.59 9.58 2.24
CA GLN A 44 -1.13 9.53 2.21
C GLN A 44 -0.58 9.98 3.57
N SER A 45 -0.97 11.16 4.04
CA SER A 45 -0.54 11.69 5.34
C SER A 45 -0.93 10.78 6.51
N ALA A 46 -2.13 10.18 6.48
CA ALA A 46 -2.56 9.24 7.50
C ALA A 46 -1.71 7.96 7.51
N CYS A 47 -1.30 7.47 6.33
CA CYS A 47 -0.42 6.31 6.21
C CYS A 47 0.98 6.62 6.76
N ASP A 48 1.52 7.79 6.42
CA ASP A 48 2.84 8.23 6.87
C ASP A 48 2.87 8.42 8.39
N GLU A 49 1.83 9.07 8.93
CA GLU A 49 1.69 9.29 10.37
C GLU A 49 1.53 7.99 11.15
N TRP A 50 0.65 7.09 10.68
CA TRP A 50 0.39 5.82 11.36
C TRP A 50 1.61 4.88 11.38
N ASN A 51 2.40 4.90 10.32
CA ASN A 51 3.54 4.00 10.15
C ASN A 51 4.89 4.67 10.43
N ASP A 52 4.90 5.91 10.88
CA ASP A 52 6.12 6.71 11.16
C ASP A 52 7.08 6.81 9.96
N LEU A 53 6.54 7.10 8.76
CA LEU A 53 7.26 7.13 7.49
C LEU A 53 7.68 8.56 7.05
N ARG A 54 7.93 9.45 7.97
CA ARG A 54 8.05 10.91 7.73
C ARG A 54 9.28 11.36 6.95
N GLU A 55 10.26 10.52 6.73
CA GLU A 55 11.58 10.94 6.23
C GLU A 55 11.65 11.16 4.71
N GLU A 56 10.62 10.77 3.94
CA GLU A 56 10.66 10.84 2.47
C GLU A 56 9.86 11.99 1.84
N VAL A 57 9.17 12.78 2.64
CA VAL A 57 8.52 13.99 2.14
C VAL A 57 9.60 15.04 1.88
N GLY A 58 10.06 15.06 0.65
CA GLY A 58 11.15 15.93 0.20
C GLY A 58 10.69 17.27 -0.34
N VAL A 59 11.64 17.97 -0.94
CA VAL A 59 11.38 19.23 -1.65
C VAL A 59 10.50 18.93 -2.86
N ASN A 60 9.45 19.72 -3.06
CA ASN A 60 8.61 19.64 -4.25
C ASN A 60 9.42 20.09 -5.48
N VAL A 61 9.50 19.25 -6.49
CA VAL A 61 10.24 19.49 -7.74
C VAL A 61 9.33 19.85 -8.92
N GLY A 62 8.15 20.34 -8.63
CA GLY A 62 7.20 20.79 -9.64
C GLY A 62 6.19 19.74 -10.09
N ALA A 63 6.16 18.57 -9.45
CA ALA A 63 5.13 17.56 -9.65
C ALA A 63 4.11 17.59 -8.50
N TYR A 64 2.89 17.12 -8.76
CA TYR A 64 1.86 17.02 -7.73
C TYR A 64 2.10 15.84 -6.78
N GLU A 65 2.77 14.80 -7.26
CA GLU A 65 3.24 13.68 -6.44
C GLU A 65 4.44 14.12 -5.59
N ASN A 66 4.39 13.80 -4.31
CA ASN A 66 5.52 13.95 -3.42
C ASN A 66 5.39 12.93 -2.28
N PRO A 67 6.28 11.95 -2.21
CA PRO A 67 7.34 11.63 -3.17
C PRO A 67 6.81 11.14 -4.53
N HIS A 68 7.70 10.95 -5.51
CA HIS A 68 7.33 10.63 -6.90
C HIS A 68 6.83 9.20 -7.09
N ASP A 69 7.24 8.27 -6.25
CA ASP A 69 6.91 6.86 -6.38
C ASP A 69 6.77 6.18 -5.02
N LEU A 70 6.21 4.98 -5.04
CA LEU A 70 6.18 4.11 -3.89
C LEU A 70 7.60 3.63 -3.56
N THR A 71 7.95 3.65 -2.29
CA THR A 71 9.25 3.22 -1.77
C THR A 71 9.05 2.38 -0.51
N PRO A 72 10.08 1.80 0.07
CA PRO A 72 9.98 1.14 1.38
C PRO A 72 9.46 2.04 2.50
N LYS A 73 9.51 3.36 2.32
CA LYS A 73 9.04 4.37 3.30
C LYS A 73 7.80 5.14 2.82
N THR A 74 7.33 4.91 1.61
CA THR A 74 6.12 5.53 1.03
C THR A 74 5.18 4.44 0.55
N TRP A 75 4.23 4.07 1.39
CA TRP A 75 3.32 2.95 1.12
C TRP A 75 1.99 3.36 0.52
N THR A 76 1.69 4.63 0.55
CA THR A 76 0.51 5.22 -0.07
C THR A 76 0.90 6.52 -0.75
N LEU A 77 0.50 6.67 -1.99
CA LEU A 77 0.79 7.83 -2.81
C LEU A 77 -0.45 8.23 -3.61
N MET A 78 -0.66 9.53 -3.76
CA MET A 78 -1.66 10.05 -4.68
C MET A 78 -1.02 10.34 -6.04
N ARG A 79 -1.53 9.70 -7.08
CA ARG A 79 -1.14 9.92 -8.48
C ARG A 79 -2.07 10.92 -9.12
N PHE A 80 -1.47 11.83 -9.87
CA PHE A 80 -2.16 12.87 -10.64
C PHE A 80 -1.78 12.72 -12.11
N THR A 81 -2.74 12.45 -12.95
CA THR A 81 -2.52 12.31 -14.39
C THR A 81 -3.40 13.31 -15.12
N GLU A 82 -2.79 14.15 -15.92
CA GLU A 82 -3.46 15.05 -16.84
C GLU A 82 -3.76 14.31 -18.13
N HIS A 83 -4.95 14.48 -18.64
CA HIS A 83 -5.37 13.85 -19.87
C HIS A 83 -6.29 14.80 -20.63
N GLU A 84 -6.11 14.87 -21.92
CA GLU A 84 -6.98 15.62 -22.83
C GLU A 84 -8.07 14.69 -23.34
N ASN A 85 -9.33 15.07 -23.10
CA ASN A 85 -10.47 14.29 -23.58
C ASN A 85 -10.71 14.50 -25.08
N GLU A 86 -11.65 13.75 -25.68
CA GLU A 86 -11.97 13.81 -27.10
C GLU A 86 -12.45 15.19 -27.58
N GLN A 87 -12.88 16.05 -26.67
CA GLN A 87 -13.32 17.42 -26.94
C GLN A 87 -12.21 18.47 -26.78
N GLY A 88 -10.97 18.04 -26.45
CA GLY A 88 -9.84 18.93 -26.24
C GLY A 88 -9.82 19.61 -24.86
N ASN A 89 -10.63 19.15 -23.90
CA ASN A 89 -10.61 19.67 -22.54
C ASN A 89 -9.65 18.87 -21.68
N LEU A 90 -8.92 19.58 -20.80
CA LEU A 90 -8.06 18.96 -19.82
C LEU A 90 -8.90 18.32 -18.72
N GLU A 91 -8.65 17.05 -18.46
CA GLU A 91 -9.23 16.30 -17.35
C GLU A 91 -8.13 15.75 -16.43
N TRP A 92 -8.47 15.64 -15.15
CA TRP A 92 -7.58 15.07 -14.14
C TRP A 92 -8.06 13.69 -13.75
N LEU A 93 -7.17 12.70 -13.90
CA LEU A 93 -7.33 11.41 -13.28
C LEU A 93 -6.51 11.38 -11.98
N ILE A 94 -7.20 11.34 -10.86
CA ILE A 94 -6.60 11.30 -9.54
C ILE A 94 -6.87 9.94 -8.91
N ARG A 95 -5.83 9.23 -8.53
CA ARG A 95 -5.99 7.91 -7.92
C ARG A 95 -5.04 7.69 -6.75
N LYS A 96 -5.51 6.94 -5.77
CA LYS A 96 -4.65 6.38 -4.72
C LYS A 96 -3.86 5.22 -5.28
N ASP A 97 -2.55 5.26 -5.10
CA ASP A 97 -1.63 4.16 -5.35
C ASP A 97 -1.07 3.64 -4.02
N GLY A 98 -0.79 2.36 -3.92
CA GLY A 98 -0.29 1.80 -2.67
C GLY A 98 -0.25 0.28 -2.65
N CYS A 99 0.35 -0.27 -1.59
CA CYS A 99 0.32 -1.70 -1.33
C CYS A 99 -1.13 -2.22 -1.24
N MET A 100 -1.44 -3.25 -2.02
CA MET A 100 -2.81 -3.79 -2.13
C MET A 100 -3.10 -4.91 -1.14
N HIS A 101 -2.14 -5.27 -0.29
CA HIS A 101 -2.27 -6.32 0.74
C HIS A 101 -2.86 -7.63 0.20
N CYS A 102 -2.18 -8.17 -0.82
CA CYS A 102 -2.65 -9.35 -1.56
C CYS A 102 -2.93 -10.53 -0.62
N SER A 103 -4.00 -11.28 -0.89
CA SER A 103 -4.27 -12.54 -0.20
C SER A 103 -3.28 -13.63 -0.56
N ASP A 104 -2.69 -13.55 -1.76
CA ASP A 104 -1.57 -14.40 -2.20
C ASP A 104 -0.40 -13.53 -2.67
N PRO A 105 0.46 -13.03 -1.74
CA PRO A 105 1.44 -12.00 -2.04
C PRO A 105 2.67 -12.56 -2.76
N GLY A 106 2.84 -12.22 -4.02
CA GLY A 106 4.03 -12.58 -4.81
C GLY A 106 5.33 -12.02 -4.25
N CYS A 107 5.28 -10.82 -3.66
CA CYS A 107 6.45 -10.19 -3.02
C CYS A 107 6.98 -11.00 -1.83
N LEU A 108 6.09 -11.60 -1.03
CA LEU A 108 6.47 -12.47 0.10
C LEU A 108 7.16 -13.75 -0.39
N LYS A 109 6.61 -14.34 -1.46
CA LYS A 109 7.16 -15.56 -2.06
C LYS A 109 8.51 -15.35 -2.73
N ALA A 110 8.70 -14.18 -3.36
CA ALA A 110 9.92 -13.82 -4.06
C ALA A 110 11.06 -13.36 -3.14
N CYS A 111 10.76 -12.95 -1.92
CA CYS A 111 11.75 -12.41 -1.00
C CYS A 111 12.64 -13.53 -0.44
N PRO A 112 13.97 -13.49 -0.68
CA PRO A 112 14.89 -14.52 -0.21
C PRO A 112 15.30 -14.38 1.26
N SER A 113 14.96 -13.25 1.89
CA SER A 113 15.34 -12.95 3.28
C SER A 113 14.31 -13.54 4.25
N PRO A 114 14.70 -14.48 5.11
CA PRO A 114 13.76 -15.12 6.03
C PRO A 114 13.10 -14.11 6.97
N GLY A 115 11.75 -14.08 6.95
CA GLY A 115 10.95 -13.24 7.84
C GLY A 115 11.02 -11.72 7.57
N ALA A 116 11.65 -11.27 6.47
CA ALA A 116 11.68 -9.85 6.10
C ALA A 116 10.29 -9.33 5.70
N ILE A 117 9.47 -10.18 5.12
CA ILE A 117 8.06 -9.88 4.80
C ILE A 117 7.19 -10.86 5.58
N VAL A 118 6.16 -10.33 6.23
CA VAL A 118 5.21 -11.10 7.03
C VAL A 118 3.80 -10.75 6.58
N GLN A 119 2.99 -11.75 6.29
CA GLN A 119 1.57 -11.56 6.03
C GLN A 119 0.79 -11.71 7.33
N LEU A 120 0.13 -10.65 7.74
CA LEU A 120 -0.75 -10.64 8.90
C LEU A 120 -2.19 -10.92 8.48
N SER A 121 -3.02 -11.39 9.42
CA SER A 121 -4.46 -11.44 9.24
C SER A 121 -5.02 -10.02 9.15
N LEU A 122 -5.80 -9.72 8.10
CA LEU A 122 -6.41 -8.40 7.89
C LEU A 122 -7.41 -8.00 9.00
N ILE A 123 -7.78 -8.91 9.87
CA ILE A 123 -8.72 -8.66 10.97
C ILE A 123 -8.08 -7.90 12.13
N HIS A 124 -6.76 -7.86 12.18
CA HIS A 124 -6.02 -7.23 13.28
C HIS A 124 -5.33 -5.92 12.90
N ILE A 125 -5.67 -5.38 11.73
CA ILE A 125 -5.17 -4.08 11.29
C ILE A 125 -6.23 -3.00 11.53
#